data_4666713353e2ecc92d84cec65d0e1461
#
_entry.id   4666713353e2ecc92d84cec65d0e1461
#
_cell.length_a   1.000
_cell.length_b   1.000
_cell.length_c   1.000
_cell.angle_alpha   90.00
_cell.angle_beta   90.00
_cell.angle_gamma   90.00
#
_symmetry.space_group_name_H-M   'P 1'
#
loop_
_entity.id
_entity.type
_entity.pdbx_description
1 polymer ?
#
loop_
_entity_poly.entity_id
_entity_poly.type
_entity_poly.pdbx_seq_one_letter_code
_entity_poly.pdbx_strand_id
1 'polypeptide(L)'
;MTVEPLEEPINAEATYEPLIEAERQAAADAAHDNKGRGVLRFYELAKKQEWQVRDMAWGEIPPIPETRAGASDEKKERRRAVWRSVITQQLQADELAVSMAGQLLNLAPHHEAKLYYSTMVQDEARHVEAWLKLANEAGGVAERDPHLDELAKMTLEAETLEEKVFQMQVFFERLIIPRFRLIARSSRGTLLEDLCNRLTIDDGIHHSAGVAYERVLMEDASKQTKDRLVKAANRLLPIFVEHALWRPKERAWIGNVMRETDIRRLQEDVQDGIRMASSLGLDVSDIQLPFAA
;
A
#
# COMPACT_ATOMS: atom_id res chain seq x y z
N MET A 1 -2.81 -31.93 24.95
CA MET A 1 -2.14 -31.24 23.86
C MET A 1 -2.00 -29.80 24.30
N THR A 2 -0.81 -29.37 24.65
CA THR A 2 -0.52 -27.98 24.98
C THR A 2 -0.41 -27.22 23.68
N VAL A 3 -1.36 -26.29 23.47
CA VAL A 3 -1.29 -25.32 22.35
C VAL A 3 -0.11 -24.41 22.67
N GLU A 4 0.91 -24.39 21.83
CA GLU A 4 1.97 -23.37 21.92
C GLU A 4 1.32 -21.98 21.76
N PRO A 5 1.78 -20.98 22.54
CA PRO A 5 1.25 -19.62 22.38
C PRO A 5 1.58 -19.12 20.98
N LEU A 6 0.58 -18.49 20.34
CA LEU A 6 0.76 -17.76 19.08
C LEU A 6 2.00 -16.87 19.18
N GLU A 7 2.85 -16.92 18.18
CA GLU A 7 4.00 -16.02 18.05
C GLU A 7 3.58 -14.58 18.37
N GLU A 8 4.46 -13.84 19.05
CA GLU A 8 4.18 -12.46 19.47
C GLU A 8 3.66 -11.64 18.27
N PRO A 9 2.71 -10.72 18.48
CA PRO A 9 2.16 -9.92 17.40
C PRO A 9 3.30 -9.18 16.69
N ILE A 10 3.38 -9.32 15.36
CA ILE A 10 4.39 -8.67 14.53
C ILE A 10 4.36 -7.18 14.86
N ASN A 11 5.43 -6.71 15.48
CA ASN A 11 5.59 -5.29 15.78
C ASN A 11 5.93 -4.55 14.48
N ALA A 12 4.92 -4.00 13.81
CA ALA A 12 5.08 -3.26 12.57
C ALA A 12 6.10 -2.09 12.69
N GLU A 13 6.26 -1.49 13.87
CA GLU A 13 7.27 -0.45 14.10
C GLU A 13 8.69 -1.02 14.10
N ALA A 14 8.92 -2.19 14.70
CA ALA A 14 10.22 -2.85 14.69
C ALA A 14 10.63 -3.36 13.30
N THR A 15 9.68 -3.57 12.38
CA THR A 15 9.94 -4.03 11.02
C THR A 15 10.35 -2.86 10.09
N TYR A 16 10.08 -1.61 10.48
CA TYR A 16 10.39 -0.43 9.68
C TYR A 16 11.87 -0.01 9.72
N GLU A 17 12.55 -0.19 10.83
CA GLU A 17 13.99 0.13 10.95
C GLU A 17 14.84 -0.59 9.90
N PRO A 18 14.68 -1.92 9.66
CA PRO A 18 15.38 -2.60 8.59
C PRO A 18 15.06 -2.07 7.19
N LEU A 19 13.82 -1.58 6.94
CA LEU A 19 13.44 -1.01 5.66
C LEU A 19 14.09 0.36 5.43
N ILE A 20 14.14 1.21 6.45
CA ILE A 20 14.82 2.51 6.40
C ILE A 20 16.32 2.33 6.17
N GLU A 21 16.96 1.38 6.86
CA GLU A 21 18.37 1.06 6.66
C GLU A 21 18.59 0.46 5.26
N ALA A 22 17.63 -0.35 4.81
CA ALA A 22 17.60 -0.85 3.45
C ALA A 22 17.52 0.30 2.41
N GLU A 23 16.76 1.35 2.61
CA GLU A 23 16.75 2.53 1.73
C GLU A 23 18.09 3.29 1.74
N ARG A 24 18.66 3.52 2.92
CA ARG A 24 19.95 4.20 3.06
C ARG A 24 21.06 3.46 2.33
N GLN A 25 21.12 2.14 2.48
CA GLN A 25 22.13 1.32 1.81
C GLN A 25 21.91 1.29 0.29
N ALA A 26 20.64 1.29 -0.22
CA ALA A 26 20.37 1.39 -1.66
C ALA A 26 20.82 2.72 -2.25
N ALA A 27 20.65 3.80 -1.50
CA ALA A 27 21.14 5.09 -1.91
C ALA A 27 22.69 5.13 -1.97
N ALA A 28 23.37 4.44 -1.04
CA ALA A 28 24.82 4.32 -1.03
C ALA A 28 25.33 3.41 -2.18
N ASP A 29 24.64 2.30 -2.47
CA ASP A 29 25.01 1.35 -3.52
C ASP A 29 24.74 1.91 -4.91
N ALA A 30 23.70 2.75 -5.10
CA ALA A 30 23.41 3.43 -6.35
C ALA A 30 24.49 4.47 -6.73
N ALA A 31 25.22 4.97 -5.76
CA ALA A 31 26.33 5.88 -5.98
C ALA A 31 27.58 5.21 -6.64
N HIS A 32 27.61 3.88 -6.72
CA HIS A 32 28.71 3.09 -7.29
C HIS A 32 28.27 2.31 -8.54
N ASP A 33 28.03 3.02 -9.65
CA ASP A 33 28.03 2.54 -11.06
C ASP A 33 27.35 1.18 -11.39
N ASN A 34 26.33 0.79 -10.62
CA ASN A 34 25.53 -0.42 -10.86
C ASN A 34 24.04 -0.11 -10.82
N LYS A 35 23.56 0.56 -11.87
CA LYS A 35 22.13 0.80 -12.11
C LYS A 35 21.38 -0.52 -12.01
N GLY A 36 20.60 -0.69 -10.96
CA GLY A 36 19.80 -1.91 -10.70
C GLY A 36 20.22 -2.71 -9.47
N ARG A 37 21.48 -2.73 -9.05
CA ARG A 37 21.91 -3.52 -7.87
C ARG A 37 21.25 -3.11 -6.57
N GLY A 38 20.93 -1.82 -6.39
CA GLY A 38 20.21 -1.33 -5.23
C GLY A 38 18.83 -1.97 -5.06
N VAL A 39 18.21 -2.43 -6.15
CA VAL A 39 16.91 -3.08 -6.14
C VAL A 39 16.99 -4.58 -5.82
N LEU A 40 18.12 -5.24 -6.14
CA LEU A 40 18.30 -6.69 -5.95
C LEU A 40 18.10 -7.12 -4.49
N ARG A 41 18.49 -6.32 -3.52
CA ARG A 41 18.31 -6.65 -2.11
C ARG A 41 16.84 -6.69 -1.69
N PHE A 42 15.97 -5.89 -2.32
CA PHE A 42 14.53 -5.96 -2.06
C PHE A 42 13.93 -7.25 -2.60
N TYR A 43 14.47 -7.79 -3.70
CA TYR A 43 14.15 -9.15 -4.15
C TYR A 43 14.49 -10.20 -3.07
N GLU A 44 15.69 -10.10 -2.47
CA GLU A 44 16.07 -11.03 -1.41
C GLU A 44 15.27 -10.82 -0.12
N LEU A 45 14.90 -9.58 0.17
CA LEU A 45 14.05 -9.26 1.32
C LEU A 45 12.63 -9.79 1.13
N ALA A 46 11.99 -9.55 -0.02
CA ALA A 46 10.66 -10.07 -0.35
C ALA A 46 10.59 -11.60 -0.21
N LYS A 47 11.59 -12.31 -0.72
CA LYS A 47 11.69 -13.79 -0.55
C LYS A 47 11.77 -14.23 0.90
N LYS A 48 12.42 -13.46 1.78
CA LYS A 48 12.50 -13.78 3.21
C LYS A 48 11.20 -13.50 3.96
N GLN A 49 10.42 -12.54 3.49
CA GLN A 49 9.14 -12.16 4.07
C GLN A 49 7.95 -12.91 3.46
N GLU A 50 8.20 -13.84 2.54
CA GLU A 50 7.15 -14.62 1.90
C GLU A 50 6.28 -15.34 2.93
N TRP A 51 4.97 -15.21 2.77
CA TRP A 51 3.96 -15.89 3.56
C TRP A 51 2.91 -16.51 2.63
N GLN A 52 2.10 -17.42 3.14
CA GLN A 52 1.08 -18.09 2.36
C GLN A 52 -0.31 -17.79 2.92
N VAL A 53 -1.27 -17.50 2.06
CA VAL A 53 -2.67 -17.22 2.47
C VAL A 53 -3.26 -18.38 3.27
N ARG A 54 -2.92 -19.63 2.92
CA ARG A 54 -3.39 -20.83 3.62
C ARG A 54 -2.90 -20.94 5.07
N ASP A 55 -1.79 -20.27 5.42
CA ASP A 55 -1.17 -20.35 6.75
C ASP A 55 -1.74 -19.31 7.73
N MET A 56 -2.66 -18.45 7.29
CA MET A 56 -3.44 -17.59 8.17
C MET A 56 -4.45 -18.42 8.96
N ALA A 57 -4.85 -17.95 10.14
CA ALA A 57 -5.74 -18.65 11.09
C ALA A 57 -7.21 -18.72 10.63
N TRP A 58 -7.46 -19.18 9.41
CA TRP A 58 -8.79 -19.32 8.82
C TRP A 58 -9.66 -20.29 9.64
N GLY A 59 -10.85 -19.81 10.04
CA GLY A 59 -11.77 -20.59 10.85
C GLY A 59 -11.42 -20.66 12.33
N GLU A 60 -10.28 -20.14 12.76
CA GLU A 60 -9.81 -20.12 14.15
C GLU A 60 -10.14 -18.78 14.84
N ILE A 61 -10.05 -17.69 14.12
CA ILE A 61 -10.39 -16.35 14.60
C ILE A 61 -11.42 -15.70 13.67
N PRO A 62 -12.22 -14.72 14.16
CA PRO A 62 -13.23 -14.05 13.34
C PRO A 62 -12.60 -13.36 12.12
N PRO A 63 -13.23 -13.38 10.93
CA PRO A 63 -12.72 -12.68 9.75
C PRO A 63 -12.72 -11.17 9.90
N ILE A 64 -13.75 -10.62 10.55
CA ILE A 64 -13.99 -9.19 10.79
C ILE A 64 -14.51 -8.97 12.20
N PRO A 65 -14.40 -7.74 12.76
CA PRO A 65 -14.89 -7.44 14.09
C PRO A 65 -16.39 -7.70 14.25
N GLU A 66 -16.74 -8.48 15.26
CA GLU A 66 -18.11 -8.74 15.60
C GLU A 66 -18.81 -7.51 16.21
N THR A 67 -20.11 -7.43 16.03
CA THR A 67 -20.92 -6.43 16.69
C THR A 67 -21.22 -6.89 18.13
N ARG A 68 -21.22 -5.95 19.08
CA ARG A 68 -21.50 -6.24 20.49
C ARG A 68 -22.73 -7.11 20.66
N ALA A 69 -22.67 -8.05 21.60
CA ALA A 69 -23.82 -8.86 22.01
C ALA A 69 -25.04 -7.97 22.34
N GLY A 70 -26.22 -8.39 21.90
CA GLY A 70 -27.47 -7.63 22.10
C GLY A 70 -27.76 -6.52 21.07
N ALA A 71 -26.88 -6.30 20.10
CA ALA A 71 -27.20 -5.38 18.99
C ALA A 71 -28.31 -5.97 18.09
N SER A 72 -29.19 -5.10 17.55
CA SER A 72 -30.20 -5.50 16.57
C SER A 72 -29.55 -6.07 15.30
N ASP A 73 -30.28 -6.92 14.59
CA ASP A 73 -29.78 -7.54 13.36
C ASP A 73 -29.52 -6.50 12.26
N GLU A 74 -30.33 -5.43 12.20
CA GLU A 74 -30.07 -4.28 11.32
C GLU A 74 -28.71 -3.63 11.61
N LYS A 75 -28.37 -3.42 12.89
CA LYS A 75 -27.10 -2.85 13.29
C LYS A 75 -25.91 -3.76 12.97
N LYS A 76 -26.11 -5.07 13.14
CA LYS A 76 -25.09 -6.07 12.76
C LYS A 76 -24.84 -6.05 11.26
N GLU A 77 -25.92 -6.07 10.46
CA GLU A 77 -25.80 -6.06 8.99
C GLU A 77 -25.20 -4.75 8.46
N ARG A 78 -25.61 -3.61 9.00
CA ARG A 78 -24.99 -2.32 8.65
C ARG A 78 -23.49 -2.32 8.92
N ARG A 79 -23.04 -2.90 10.04
CA ARG A 79 -21.60 -2.99 10.35
C ARG A 79 -20.86 -3.93 9.41
N ARG A 80 -21.45 -5.09 9.09
CA ARG A 80 -20.90 -6.02 8.09
C ARG A 80 -20.76 -5.36 6.71
N ALA A 81 -21.79 -4.63 6.30
CA ALA A 81 -21.76 -3.91 5.02
C ALA A 81 -20.61 -2.89 4.94
N VAL A 82 -20.29 -2.20 6.04
CA VAL A 82 -19.12 -1.29 6.09
C VAL A 82 -17.82 -2.07 5.92
N TRP A 83 -17.66 -3.19 6.64
CA TRP A 83 -16.45 -4.01 6.50
C TRP A 83 -16.30 -4.62 5.10
N ARG A 84 -17.39 -5.11 4.50
CA ARG A 84 -17.37 -5.57 3.11
C ARG A 84 -16.92 -4.46 2.15
N SER A 85 -17.39 -3.23 2.35
CA SER A 85 -16.95 -2.09 1.55
C SER A 85 -15.47 -1.82 1.71
N VAL A 86 -14.94 -1.82 2.95
CA VAL A 86 -13.51 -1.66 3.22
C VAL A 86 -12.68 -2.75 2.54
N ILE A 87 -13.06 -4.02 2.70
CA ILE A 87 -12.38 -5.16 2.10
C ILE A 87 -12.41 -5.06 0.56
N THR A 88 -13.57 -4.73 -0.02
CA THR A 88 -13.71 -4.60 -1.48
C THR A 88 -12.83 -3.50 -2.06
N GLN A 89 -12.68 -2.38 -1.35
CA GLN A 89 -11.79 -1.31 -1.79
C GLN A 89 -10.32 -1.74 -1.77
N GLN A 90 -9.90 -2.49 -0.75
CA GLN A 90 -8.53 -3.00 -0.71
C GLN A 90 -8.28 -4.04 -1.81
N LEU A 91 -9.23 -4.98 -1.99
CA LEU A 91 -9.19 -5.92 -3.12
C LEU A 91 -9.04 -5.19 -4.46
N GLN A 92 -9.82 -4.14 -4.68
CA GLN A 92 -9.79 -3.33 -5.89
C GLN A 92 -8.46 -2.61 -6.08
N ALA A 93 -7.84 -2.14 -4.99
CA ALA A 93 -6.53 -1.52 -5.00
C ALA A 93 -5.43 -2.53 -5.38
N ASP A 94 -5.48 -3.73 -4.82
CA ASP A 94 -4.47 -4.76 -5.08
C ASP A 94 -4.66 -5.43 -6.47
N GLU A 95 -5.87 -5.47 -7.02
CA GLU A 95 -6.10 -5.81 -8.44
C GLU A 95 -5.38 -4.83 -9.39
N LEU A 96 -5.38 -3.53 -9.05
CA LEU A 96 -4.57 -2.53 -9.75
C LEU A 96 -3.08 -2.82 -9.58
N ALA A 97 -2.65 -3.10 -8.34
CA ALA A 97 -1.26 -3.32 -8.00
C ALA A 97 -0.66 -4.52 -8.76
N VAL A 98 -1.38 -5.66 -8.84
CA VAL A 98 -0.98 -6.81 -9.69
C VAL A 98 -0.75 -6.38 -11.14
N SER A 99 -1.70 -5.63 -11.71
CA SER A 99 -1.64 -5.19 -13.10
C SER A 99 -0.46 -4.25 -13.33
N MET A 100 -0.21 -3.35 -12.38
CA MET A 100 0.88 -2.39 -12.45
C MET A 100 2.25 -3.08 -12.28
N ALA A 101 2.38 -3.99 -11.30
CA ALA A 101 3.60 -4.77 -11.10
C ALA A 101 3.96 -5.60 -12.35
N GLY A 102 2.95 -6.16 -13.04
CA GLY A 102 3.15 -6.84 -14.33
C GLY A 102 3.65 -5.90 -15.43
N GLN A 103 3.15 -4.67 -15.51
CA GLN A 103 3.65 -3.66 -16.45
C GLN A 103 5.08 -3.22 -16.09
N LEU A 104 5.39 -3.00 -14.82
CA LEU A 104 6.73 -2.66 -14.33
C LEU A 104 7.74 -3.77 -14.64
N LEU A 105 7.36 -5.04 -14.41
CA LEU A 105 8.17 -6.20 -14.77
C LEU A 105 8.53 -6.22 -16.27
N ASN A 106 7.56 -5.90 -17.12
CA ASN A 106 7.76 -5.88 -18.56
C ASN A 106 8.63 -4.71 -19.02
N LEU A 107 8.43 -3.53 -18.45
CA LEU A 107 9.12 -2.29 -18.84
C LEU A 107 10.53 -2.17 -18.28
N ALA A 108 10.83 -2.76 -17.13
CA ALA A 108 12.13 -2.62 -16.47
C ALA A 108 13.27 -3.10 -17.39
N PRO A 109 14.28 -2.27 -17.70
CA PRO A 109 15.40 -2.66 -18.55
C PRO A 109 16.46 -3.48 -17.79
N HIS A 110 16.56 -3.34 -16.47
CA HIS A 110 17.60 -3.95 -15.63
C HIS A 110 17.15 -5.32 -15.13
N HIS A 111 18.06 -6.31 -15.17
CA HIS A 111 17.75 -7.68 -14.72
C HIS A 111 17.37 -7.73 -13.24
N GLU A 112 18.06 -6.97 -12.40
CA GLU A 112 17.81 -6.88 -10.97
C GLU A 112 16.41 -6.34 -10.68
N ALA A 113 15.97 -5.31 -11.42
CA ALA A 113 14.62 -4.79 -11.30
C ALA A 113 13.57 -5.81 -11.77
N LYS A 114 13.85 -6.57 -12.83
CA LYS A 114 12.96 -7.65 -13.27
C LYS A 114 12.82 -8.76 -12.22
N LEU A 115 13.91 -9.14 -11.56
CA LEU A 115 13.88 -10.12 -10.46
C LEU A 115 13.00 -9.58 -9.32
N TYR A 116 13.19 -8.33 -8.92
CA TYR A 116 12.38 -7.71 -7.90
C TYR A 116 10.89 -7.61 -8.30
N TYR A 117 10.58 -7.10 -9.49
CA TYR A 117 9.19 -7.00 -9.92
C TYR A 117 8.49 -8.37 -10.08
N SER A 118 9.24 -9.45 -10.29
CA SER A 118 8.66 -10.79 -10.27
C SER A 118 8.16 -11.18 -8.87
N THR A 119 8.85 -10.81 -7.80
CA THR A 119 8.36 -11.00 -6.43
C THR A 119 7.21 -10.07 -6.13
N MET A 120 7.25 -8.81 -6.56
CA MET A 120 6.14 -7.88 -6.39
C MET A 120 4.85 -8.40 -7.05
N VAL A 121 4.91 -8.92 -8.29
CA VAL A 121 3.74 -9.55 -8.93
C VAL A 121 3.20 -10.71 -8.09
N GLN A 122 4.07 -11.53 -7.51
CA GLN A 122 3.67 -12.63 -6.63
C GLN A 122 3.04 -12.13 -5.33
N ASP A 123 3.62 -11.11 -4.72
CA ASP A 123 3.11 -10.51 -3.49
C ASP A 123 1.71 -9.93 -3.71
N GLU A 124 1.52 -9.11 -4.75
CA GLU A 124 0.24 -8.51 -5.08
C GLU A 124 -0.83 -9.56 -5.44
N ALA A 125 -0.45 -10.63 -6.15
CA ALA A 125 -1.36 -11.73 -6.42
C ALA A 125 -1.80 -12.44 -5.13
N ARG A 126 -0.90 -12.61 -4.17
CA ARG A 126 -1.18 -13.15 -2.83
C ARG A 126 -2.12 -12.21 -2.04
N HIS A 127 -1.92 -10.89 -2.13
CA HIS A 127 -2.80 -9.90 -1.52
C HIS A 127 -4.22 -10.03 -2.07
N VAL A 128 -4.39 -10.10 -3.38
CA VAL A 128 -5.70 -10.34 -4.04
C VAL A 128 -6.34 -11.64 -3.56
N GLU A 129 -5.57 -12.76 -3.51
CA GLU A 129 -6.06 -14.04 -2.99
C GLU A 129 -6.58 -13.91 -1.55
N ALA A 130 -5.81 -13.26 -0.69
CA ALA A 130 -6.17 -13.07 0.73
C ALA A 130 -7.43 -12.21 0.87
N TRP A 131 -7.54 -11.11 0.14
CA TRP A 131 -8.72 -10.25 0.14
C TRP A 131 -9.96 -10.95 -0.38
N LEU A 132 -9.86 -11.73 -1.45
CA LEU A 132 -10.98 -12.53 -1.99
C LEU A 132 -11.47 -13.53 -0.96
N LYS A 133 -10.55 -14.25 -0.30
CA LYS A 133 -10.91 -15.21 0.75
C LYS A 133 -11.57 -14.52 1.93
N LEU A 134 -10.99 -13.40 2.39
CA LEU A 134 -11.56 -12.61 3.48
C LEU A 134 -12.94 -12.02 3.12
N ALA A 135 -13.11 -11.55 1.90
CA ALA A 135 -14.41 -11.07 1.41
C ALA A 135 -15.47 -12.17 1.48
N ASN A 136 -15.14 -13.39 1.05
CA ASN A 136 -16.06 -14.52 1.13
C ASN A 136 -16.47 -14.84 2.58
N GLU A 137 -15.52 -14.85 3.51
CA GLU A 137 -15.76 -15.04 4.96
C GLU A 137 -16.61 -13.89 5.56
N ALA A 138 -16.47 -12.67 5.05
CA ALA A 138 -17.23 -11.50 5.48
C ALA A 138 -18.65 -11.41 4.87
N GLY A 139 -19.02 -12.33 3.98
CA GLY A 139 -20.34 -12.39 3.32
C GLY A 139 -20.37 -11.77 1.91
N GLY A 140 -19.23 -11.77 1.22
CA GLY A 140 -19.06 -11.38 -0.19
C GLY A 140 -18.50 -9.98 -0.39
N VAL A 141 -18.28 -9.65 -1.64
CA VAL A 141 -17.81 -8.31 -2.07
C VAL A 141 -18.95 -7.29 -2.06
N ALA A 142 -18.61 -6.03 -1.85
CA ALA A 142 -19.51 -4.89 -1.99
C ALA A 142 -19.41 -4.28 -3.40
N GLU A 143 -20.10 -3.17 -3.62
CA GLU A 143 -19.97 -2.38 -4.84
C GLU A 143 -18.54 -1.78 -4.96
N ARG A 144 -18.00 -1.80 -6.18
CA ARG A 144 -16.68 -1.21 -6.48
C ARG A 144 -16.70 0.30 -6.28
N ASP A 145 -15.54 0.84 -5.94
CA ASP A 145 -15.34 2.27 -5.83
C ASP A 145 -14.97 2.89 -7.18
N PRO A 146 -15.81 3.73 -7.79
CA PRO A 146 -15.52 4.33 -9.09
C PRO A 146 -14.28 5.25 -9.05
N HIS A 147 -13.93 5.81 -7.90
CA HIS A 147 -12.72 6.65 -7.76
C HIS A 147 -11.44 5.80 -7.78
N LEU A 148 -11.49 4.59 -7.24
CA LEU A 148 -10.39 3.63 -7.38
C LEU A 148 -10.27 3.11 -8.83
N ASP A 149 -11.39 2.94 -9.54
CA ASP A 149 -11.36 2.60 -10.97
C ASP A 149 -10.75 3.75 -11.80
N GLU A 150 -11.06 5.01 -11.47
CA GLU A 150 -10.45 6.18 -12.08
C GLU A 150 -8.94 6.25 -11.79
N LEU A 151 -8.54 6.04 -10.54
CA LEU A 151 -7.14 5.97 -10.13
C LEU A 151 -6.40 4.87 -10.89
N ALA A 152 -6.99 3.66 -10.98
CA ALA A 152 -6.44 2.54 -11.71
C ALA A 152 -6.22 2.87 -13.18
N LYS A 153 -7.21 3.47 -13.82
CA LYS A 153 -7.09 3.90 -15.21
C LYS A 153 -5.92 4.86 -15.41
N MET A 154 -5.83 5.90 -14.57
CA MET A 154 -4.77 6.91 -14.68
C MET A 154 -3.38 6.32 -14.52
N THR A 155 -3.20 5.41 -13.56
CA THR A 155 -1.90 4.77 -13.29
C THR A 155 -1.51 3.76 -14.37
N LEU A 156 -2.46 2.94 -14.81
CA LEU A 156 -2.20 1.95 -15.87
C LEU A 156 -1.92 2.59 -17.24
N GLU A 157 -2.52 3.74 -17.54
CA GLU A 157 -2.31 4.51 -18.76
C GLU A 157 -1.02 5.36 -18.73
N ALA A 158 -0.31 5.47 -17.62
CA ALA A 158 0.99 6.12 -17.59
C ALA A 158 1.95 5.49 -18.62
N GLU A 159 2.68 6.32 -19.36
CA GLU A 159 3.41 5.86 -20.55
C GLU A 159 4.81 5.36 -20.24
N THR A 160 5.48 5.93 -19.23
CA THR A 160 6.88 5.66 -18.97
C THR A 160 7.10 4.86 -17.69
N LEU A 161 8.26 4.22 -17.60
CA LEU A 161 8.66 3.46 -16.42
C LEU A 161 8.71 4.37 -15.18
N GLU A 162 9.29 5.56 -15.32
CA GLU A 162 9.41 6.54 -14.23
C GLU A 162 8.04 6.97 -13.72
N GLU A 163 7.09 7.26 -14.61
CA GLU A 163 5.73 7.61 -14.21
C GLU A 163 5.05 6.47 -13.44
N LYS A 164 5.23 5.23 -13.87
CA LYS A 164 4.64 4.07 -13.23
C LYS A 164 5.25 3.77 -11.86
N VAL A 165 6.59 3.79 -11.74
CA VAL A 165 7.29 3.60 -10.47
C VAL A 165 6.87 4.71 -9.49
N PHE A 166 6.89 5.95 -9.93
CA PHE A 166 6.51 7.09 -9.11
C PHE A 166 5.08 7.01 -8.61
N GLN A 167 4.10 6.76 -9.49
CA GLN A 167 2.69 6.70 -9.13
C GLN A 167 2.39 5.51 -8.23
N MET A 168 2.87 4.32 -8.58
CA MET A 168 2.58 3.11 -7.82
C MET A 168 3.39 3.04 -6.54
N GLN A 169 4.71 3.01 -6.65
CA GLN A 169 5.56 2.65 -5.51
C GLN A 169 5.91 3.85 -4.63
N VAL A 170 6.16 5.05 -5.22
CA VAL A 170 6.51 6.22 -4.41
C VAL A 170 5.27 6.83 -3.74
N PHE A 171 4.13 6.90 -4.44
CA PHE A 171 2.92 7.52 -3.91
C PHE A 171 1.88 6.53 -3.42
N PHE A 172 1.41 5.60 -4.25
CA PHE A 172 0.31 4.71 -3.90
C PHE A 172 0.67 3.83 -2.70
N GLU A 173 1.78 3.10 -2.76
CA GLU A 173 2.24 2.24 -1.66
C GLU A 173 2.49 3.03 -0.37
N ARG A 174 3.09 4.21 -0.48
CA ARG A 174 3.31 5.07 0.69
C ARG A 174 2.03 5.49 1.38
N LEU A 175 1.00 5.80 0.62
CA LEU A 175 -0.25 6.33 1.14
C LEU A 175 -1.23 5.26 1.60
N ILE A 176 -1.09 4.00 1.15
CA ILE A 176 -1.95 2.89 1.59
C ILE A 176 -1.55 2.34 2.96
N ILE A 177 -0.27 2.37 3.32
CA ILE A 177 0.27 1.87 4.58
C ILE A 177 -0.44 2.47 5.82
N PRO A 178 -0.64 3.79 5.96
CA PRO A 178 -1.41 4.36 7.06
C PRO A 178 -2.85 3.82 7.15
N ARG A 179 -3.46 3.51 6.01
CA ARG A 179 -4.80 2.92 5.95
C ARG A 179 -4.79 1.49 6.51
N PHE A 180 -3.83 0.66 6.12
CA PHE A 180 -3.71 -0.69 6.69
C PHE A 180 -3.53 -0.65 8.20
N ARG A 181 -2.68 0.23 8.71
CA ARG A 181 -2.50 0.41 10.16
C ARG A 181 -3.79 0.83 10.86
N LEU A 182 -4.58 1.70 10.25
CA LEU A 182 -5.88 2.12 10.79
C LEU A 182 -6.87 0.95 10.79
N ILE A 183 -6.95 0.19 9.70
CA ILE A 183 -7.82 -0.99 9.59
C ILE A 183 -7.41 -2.03 10.65
N ALA A 184 -6.12 -2.40 10.72
CA ALA A 184 -5.60 -3.36 11.71
C ALA A 184 -5.96 -2.96 13.14
N ARG A 185 -5.69 -1.72 13.52
CA ARG A 185 -6.05 -1.20 14.86
C ARG A 185 -7.55 -1.29 15.14
N SER A 186 -8.38 -1.12 14.11
CA SER A 186 -9.85 -1.12 14.24
C SER A 186 -10.46 -2.51 14.18
N SER A 187 -9.69 -3.51 13.80
CA SER A 187 -10.11 -4.90 13.61
C SER A 187 -9.36 -5.89 14.49
N ARG A 188 -8.90 -5.46 15.67
CA ARG A 188 -8.09 -6.28 16.58
C ARG A 188 -8.71 -7.63 16.88
N GLY A 189 -7.88 -8.67 16.87
CA GLY A 189 -8.25 -10.05 17.14
C GLY A 189 -8.97 -10.73 15.96
N THR A 190 -8.83 -10.23 14.74
CA THR A 190 -9.46 -10.78 13.54
C THR A 190 -8.46 -11.09 12.44
N LEU A 191 -8.87 -11.89 11.44
CA LEU A 191 -8.08 -12.14 10.24
C LEU A 191 -7.76 -10.84 9.47
N LEU A 192 -8.66 -9.85 9.53
CA LEU A 192 -8.45 -8.56 8.90
C LEU A 192 -7.28 -7.80 9.53
N GLU A 193 -7.09 -7.88 10.86
CA GLU A 193 -5.91 -7.31 11.53
C GLU A 193 -4.63 -8.01 11.05
N ASP A 194 -4.60 -9.35 11.08
CA ASP A 194 -3.41 -10.13 10.67
C ASP A 194 -3.04 -9.83 9.21
N LEU A 195 -4.03 -9.83 8.31
CA LEU A 195 -3.81 -9.49 6.91
C LEU A 195 -3.21 -8.10 6.74
N CYS A 196 -3.82 -7.07 7.32
CA CYS A 196 -3.32 -5.69 7.19
C CYS A 196 -1.90 -5.52 7.76
N ASN A 197 -1.53 -6.26 8.80
CA ASN A 197 -0.18 -6.23 9.33
C ASN A 197 0.83 -6.84 8.35
N ARG A 198 0.49 -7.94 7.66
CA ARG A 198 1.33 -8.56 6.63
C ARG A 198 1.50 -7.65 5.42
N LEU A 199 0.41 -7.09 4.92
CA LEU A 199 0.41 -6.16 3.80
C LEU A 199 1.23 -4.90 4.10
N THR A 200 1.19 -4.38 5.33
CA THR A 200 2.01 -3.23 5.74
C THR A 200 3.50 -3.51 5.56
N ILE A 201 3.95 -4.76 5.75
CA ILE A 201 5.35 -5.15 5.56
C ILE A 201 5.69 -5.25 4.08
N ASP A 202 4.86 -5.95 3.31
CA ASP A 202 5.07 -6.16 1.88
C ASP A 202 5.09 -4.81 1.14
N ASP A 203 4.09 -3.95 1.36
CA ASP A 203 3.99 -2.61 0.74
C ASP A 203 5.12 -1.67 1.20
N GLY A 204 5.62 -1.85 2.44
CA GLY A 204 6.82 -1.18 2.91
C GLY A 204 8.05 -1.54 2.06
N ILE A 205 8.20 -2.81 1.69
CA ILE A 205 9.26 -3.28 0.78
C ILE A 205 9.04 -2.71 -0.62
N HIS A 206 7.78 -2.73 -1.12
CA HIS A 206 7.42 -2.21 -2.43
C HIS A 206 7.73 -0.72 -2.55
N HIS A 207 7.32 0.08 -1.56
CA HIS A 207 7.63 1.50 -1.50
C HIS A 207 9.13 1.77 -1.48
N SER A 208 9.86 1.10 -0.59
CA SER A 208 11.31 1.30 -0.43
C SER A 208 12.09 0.94 -1.70
N ALA A 209 11.71 -0.16 -2.35
CA ALA A 209 12.28 -0.57 -3.63
C ALA A 209 11.98 0.44 -4.73
N GLY A 210 10.73 0.95 -4.78
CA GLY A 210 10.32 1.97 -5.74
C GLY A 210 11.10 3.25 -5.59
N VAL A 211 11.27 3.76 -4.36
CA VAL A 211 12.08 4.96 -4.09
C VAL A 211 13.53 4.75 -4.52
N ALA A 212 14.12 3.60 -4.21
CA ALA A 212 15.49 3.29 -4.60
C ALA A 212 15.65 3.25 -6.13
N TYR A 213 14.68 2.63 -6.83
CA TYR A 213 14.72 2.51 -8.26
C TYR A 213 14.43 3.84 -8.97
N GLU A 214 13.46 4.62 -8.47
CA GLU A 214 13.13 5.92 -9.01
C GLU A 214 14.32 6.88 -8.93
N ARG A 215 15.14 6.84 -7.89
CA ARG A 215 16.39 7.62 -7.82
C ARG A 215 17.30 7.33 -8.99
N VAL A 216 17.48 6.05 -9.35
CA VAL A 216 18.30 5.63 -10.50
C VAL A 216 17.71 6.17 -11.82
N LEU A 217 16.37 6.08 -11.97
CA LEU A 217 15.69 6.57 -13.16
C LEU A 217 15.76 8.11 -13.28
N MET A 218 15.77 8.81 -12.15
CA MET A 218 15.81 10.28 -12.12
C MET A 218 17.20 10.87 -12.38
N GLU A 219 18.29 10.10 -12.32
CA GLU A 219 19.65 10.59 -12.63
C GLU A 219 19.75 11.20 -14.03
N ASP A 220 19.16 10.51 -15.03
CA ASP A 220 19.19 10.92 -16.43
C ASP A 220 17.84 11.51 -16.90
N ALA A 221 16.89 11.72 -15.99
CA ALA A 221 15.56 12.17 -16.36
C ALA A 221 15.55 13.61 -16.86
N SER A 222 14.89 13.82 -18.01
CA SER A 222 14.70 15.14 -18.60
C SER A 222 13.81 16.03 -17.69
N LYS A 223 13.94 17.36 -17.85
CA LYS A 223 13.00 18.29 -17.20
C LYS A 223 11.54 17.95 -17.53
N GLN A 224 11.26 17.59 -18.77
CA GLN A 224 9.91 17.21 -19.20
C GLN A 224 9.39 15.98 -18.44
N THR A 225 10.23 14.97 -18.20
CA THR A 225 9.88 13.81 -17.39
C THR A 225 9.54 14.25 -15.96
N LYS A 226 10.40 15.04 -15.32
CA LYS A 226 10.17 15.56 -13.97
C LYS A 226 8.87 16.37 -13.85
N ASP A 227 8.61 17.26 -14.80
CA ASP A 227 7.37 18.05 -14.85
C ASP A 227 6.12 17.15 -15.00
N ARG A 228 6.22 16.01 -15.71
CA ARG A 228 5.13 15.04 -15.81
C ARG A 228 4.85 14.34 -14.47
N LEU A 229 5.89 13.98 -13.73
CA LEU A 229 5.73 13.37 -12.40
C LEU A 229 5.02 14.32 -11.42
N VAL A 230 5.40 15.60 -11.42
CA VAL A 230 4.72 16.63 -10.61
C VAL A 230 3.24 16.75 -11.00
N LYS A 231 2.94 16.76 -12.29
CA LYS A 231 1.53 16.77 -12.77
C LYS A 231 0.78 15.50 -12.35
N ALA A 232 1.42 14.33 -12.41
CA ALA A 232 0.82 13.08 -11.95
C ALA A 232 0.50 13.15 -10.46
N ALA A 233 1.42 13.63 -9.62
CA ALA A 233 1.17 13.83 -8.19
C ALA A 233 -0.05 14.71 -7.93
N ASN A 234 -0.16 15.86 -8.60
CA ASN A 234 -1.28 16.78 -8.46
C ASN A 234 -2.64 16.17 -8.89
N ARG A 235 -2.63 15.23 -9.82
CA ARG A 235 -3.85 14.51 -10.25
C ARG A 235 -4.23 13.39 -9.29
N LEU A 236 -3.24 12.66 -8.77
CA LEU A 236 -3.46 11.47 -7.95
C LEU A 236 -3.79 11.81 -6.50
N LEU A 237 -3.08 12.78 -5.90
CA LEU A 237 -3.21 13.10 -4.49
C LEU A 237 -4.64 13.45 -4.06
N PRO A 238 -5.39 14.31 -4.76
CA PRO A 238 -6.77 14.61 -4.38
C PRO A 238 -7.68 13.39 -4.43
N ILE A 239 -7.57 12.57 -5.50
CA ILE A 239 -8.37 11.35 -5.64
C ILE A 239 -8.04 10.40 -4.50
N PHE A 240 -6.76 10.20 -4.23
CA PHE A 240 -6.31 9.29 -3.20
C PHE A 240 -6.73 9.72 -1.80
N VAL A 241 -6.55 10.98 -1.46
CA VAL A 241 -6.82 11.48 -0.10
C VAL A 241 -8.31 11.67 0.14
N GLU A 242 -9.04 12.27 -0.79
CA GLU A 242 -10.46 12.58 -0.57
C GLU A 242 -11.39 11.42 -0.85
N HIS A 243 -11.09 10.60 -1.85
CA HIS A 243 -12.00 9.60 -2.35
C HIS A 243 -11.62 8.18 -1.94
N ALA A 244 -10.38 7.75 -2.17
CA ALA A 244 -9.95 6.40 -1.87
C ALA A 244 -9.74 6.14 -0.36
N LEU A 245 -9.21 7.11 0.38
CA LEU A 245 -8.98 6.98 1.82
C LEU A 245 -10.19 7.37 2.69
N TRP A 246 -11.08 8.27 2.22
CA TRP A 246 -12.04 8.99 3.06
C TRP A 246 -13.47 9.00 2.54
N ARG A 247 -14.02 7.85 2.13
CA ARG A 247 -15.41 7.78 1.69
C ARG A 247 -16.42 8.18 2.77
N PRO A 248 -17.52 8.91 2.43
CA PRO A 248 -18.51 9.40 3.40
C PRO A 248 -19.17 8.31 4.23
N LYS A 249 -19.48 7.15 3.67
CA LYS A 249 -20.11 6.03 4.40
C LYS A 249 -19.15 5.41 5.41
N GLU A 250 -17.88 5.37 5.09
CA GLU A 250 -16.82 4.85 5.94
C GLU A 250 -16.33 5.89 6.93
N ARG A 251 -16.36 7.19 6.57
CA ARG A 251 -16.09 8.30 7.51
C ARG A 251 -16.97 8.23 8.75
N ALA A 252 -18.25 7.92 8.62
CA ALA A 252 -19.14 7.82 9.78
C ALA A 252 -18.70 6.71 10.73
N TRP A 253 -18.06 5.65 10.22
CA TRP A 253 -17.52 4.57 11.02
C TRP A 253 -16.08 4.82 11.46
N ILE A 254 -15.20 5.19 10.52
CA ILE A 254 -13.81 5.57 10.77
C ILE A 254 -13.76 6.80 11.69
N GLY A 255 -14.64 7.78 11.51
CA GLY A 255 -14.75 8.95 12.37
C GLY A 255 -14.98 8.64 13.85
N ASN A 256 -15.59 7.49 14.18
CA ASN A 256 -15.71 7.02 15.56
C ASN A 256 -14.46 6.31 16.09
N VAL A 257 -13.52 5.95 15.21
CA VAL A 257 -12.31 5.19 15.52
C VAL A 257 -11.06 6.04 15.31
N MET A 258 -11.10 7.01 14.37
CA MET A 258 -10.01 7.94 14.11
C MET A 258 -9.84 8.92 15.26
N ARG A 259 -8.61 9.03 15.68
CA ARG A 259 -8.17 10.06 16.63
C ARG A 259 -7.65 11.26 15.84
N GLU A 260 -7.65 12.42 16.44
CA GLU A 260 -6.99 13.61 15.87
C GLU A 260 -5.51 13.36 15.52
N THR A 261 -4.86 12.50 16.31
CA THR A 261 -3.49 12.02 16.04
C THR A 261 -3.36 11.23 14.75
N ASP A 262 -4.39 10.50 14.33
CA ASP A 262 -4.36 9.70 13.10
C ASP A 262 -4.50 10.61 11.87
N ILE A 263 -5.32 11.66 11.97
CA ILE A 263 -5.45 12.67 10.92
C ILE A 263 -4.12 13.42 10.75
N ARG A 264 -3.51 13.85 11.84
CA ARG A 264 -2.19 14.49 11.81
C ARG A 264 -1.14 13.58 11.17
N ARG A 265 -1.09 12.31 11.57
CA ARG A 265 -0.13 11.35 11.01
C ARG A 265 -0.33 11.13 9.51
N LEU A 266 -1.59 11.07 9.04
CA LEU A 266 -1.85 11.01 7.61
C LEU A 266 -1.36 12.26 6.87
N GLN A 267 -1.57 13.45 7.44
CA GLN A 267 -1.06 14.70 6.86
C GLN A 267 0.48 14.69 6.82
N GLU A 268 1.13 14.22 7.87
CA GLU A 268 2.58 14.01 7.94
C GLU A 268 3.04 13.01 6.88
N ASP A 269 2.35 11.87 6.71
CA ASP A 269 2.67 10.85 5.71
C ASP A 269 2.58 11.41 4.27
N VAL A 270 1.57 12.23 3.97
CA VAL A 270 1.45 12.92 2.67
C VAL A 270 2.59 13.93 2.49
N GLN A 271 2.92 14.70 3.53
CA GLN A 271 4.05 15.65 3.48
C GLN A 271 5.38 14.92 3.32
N ASP A 272 5.55 13.75 3.95
CA ASP A 272 6.73 12.90 3.75
C ASP A 272 6.84 12.41 2.30
N GLY A 273 5.72 12.02 1.68
CA GLY A 273 5.68 11.67 0.26
C GLY A 273 6.14 12.84 -0.63
N ILE A 274 5.75 14.07 -0.30
CA ILE A 274 6.19 15.27 -1.03
C ILE A 274 7.68 15.53 -0.79
N ARG A 275 8.16 15.40 0.45
CA ARG A 275 9.60 15.51 0.76
C ARG A 275 10.41 14.45 0.00
N MET A 276 9.87 13.23 -0.11
CA MET A 276 10.47 12.16 -0.92
C MET A 276 10.56 12.57 -2.39
N ALA A 277 9.48 13.09 -2.98
CA ALA A 277 9.49 13.60 -4.35
C ALA A 277 10.55 14.69 -4.55
N SER A 278 10.70 15.60 -3.59
CA SER A 278 11.77 16.61 -3.60
C SER A 278 13.16 15.97 -3.59
N SER A 279 13.37 14.92 -2.80
CA SER A 279 14.65 14.19 -2.74
C SER A 279 14.99 13.46 -4.04
N LEU A 280 14.03 13.22 -4.90
CA LEU A 280 14.18 12.69 -6.26
C LEU A 280 14.50 13.79 -7.30
N GLY A 281 14.68 15.03 -6.87
CA GLY A 281 14.98 16.17 -7.72
C GLY A 281 13.77 16.73 -8.48
N LEU A 282 12.55 16.50 -7.97
CA LEU A 282 11.34 17.11 -8.51
C LEU A 282 11.13 18.49 -7.90
N ASP A 283 10.63 19.43 -8.68
CA ASP A 283 10.16 20.72 -8.17
C ASP A 283 8.76 20.54 -7.55
N VAL A 284 8.75 20.44 -6.23
CA VAL A 284 7.52 20.18 -5.47
C VAL A 284 6.77 21.46 -5.11
N SER A 285 7.25 22.63 -5.50
CA SER A 285 6.58 23.92 -5.22
C SER A 285 5.18 24.00 -5.83
N ASP A 286 4.96 23.29 -6.93
CA ASP A 286 3.69 23.21 -7.64
C ASP A 286 2.79 22.05 -7.15
N ILE A 287 3.23 21.23 -6.20
CA ILE A 287 2.40 20.15 -5.63
C ILE A 287 1.43 20.75 -4.63
N GLN A 288 0.14 20.65 -4.97
CA GLN A 288 -0.94 21.14 -4.12
C GLN A 288 -1.29 20.13 -3.04
N LEU A 289 -1.21 20.56 -1.77
CA LEU A 289 -1.67 19.74 -0.66
C LEU A 289 -3.21 19.69 -0.66
N PRO A 290 -3.81 18.50 -0.59
CA PRO A 290 -5.26 18.34 -0.54
C PRO A 290 -5.87 18.70 0.83
N PHE A 291 -5.08 19.29 1.72
CA PHE A 291 -5.52 19.77 3.04
C PHE A 291 -5.42 21.29 3.10
N ALA A 292 -6.43 21.92 3.71
CA ALA A 292 -6.29 23.33 4.10
C ALA A 292 -5.13 23.46 5.09
N ALA A 293 -4.29 24.47 4.86
CA ALA A 293 -3.17 24.80 5.72
C ALA A 293 -3.62 25.17 7.15
#